data_947ca1428470c19279b737ec7c50372e
#
_entry.id   947ca1428470c19279b737ec7c50372e
#
_cell.length_a   1.000
_cell.length_b   1.000
_cell.length_c   1.000
_cell.angle_alpha   90.00
_cell.angle_beta   90.00
_cell.angle_gamma   90.00
#
_symmetry.space_group_name_H-M   'P 1'
#
loop_
_entity.id
_entity.type
_entity.pdbx_description
1 polymer ?
#
loop_
_entity_poly.entity_id
_entity_poly.type
_entity_poly.pdbx_seq_one_letter_code
_entity_poly.pdbx_strand_id
1 'polypeptide(L)'
;MVAYCGKPGCNAEAAAIGYFNDSVQPLPLNSFDEVFQQVTEGKADYGMIPIENSLGGSVYQNYDNFRKYPEVFISGAIAIKISYCLLAVKGSKIQDIKKVYSHPQALLQTSRFLSSHKEWQQIEAYNTSGAALFVSETGSMENAAVASEVNASIYKLDILAKGIEDDPNNFTRFVVITKEQKTTEDAHMASFMFKAKHEPGSLYRILGVLNDFGTNLTRLESRPIPGRPWEYQFYADVDLKSVSGQPEEYVKKIIEKLKEKAEEVRLLGVYSEVGR
;
A
#
# COMPACT_ATOMS: atom_id res chain seq x y z
N MET A 1 11.47 15.16 -1.09
CA MET A 1 11.20 14.40 0.16
C MET A 1 10.02 13.49 -0.06
N VAL A 2 10.05 12.23 0.44
CA VAL A 2 8.96 11.25 0.32
C VAL A 2 8.52 10.80 1.71
N ALA A 3 7.30 11.18 2.10
CA ALA A 3 6.70 10.78 3.37
C ALA A 3 6.16 9.34 3.29
N TYR A 4 6.30 8.57 4.35
CA TYR A 4 5.73 7.23 4.47
C TYR A 4 5.36 6.90 5.92
N CYS A 5 4.42 6.00 6.10
CA CYS A 5 4.03 5.53 7.43
C CYS A 5 4.87 4.32 7.84
N GLY A 6 5.57 4.42 8.99
CA GLY A 6 6.35 3.33 9.56
C GLY A 6 7.72 3.76 10.09
N LYS A 7 8.53 2.78 10.47
CA LYS A 7 9.93 2.95 10.90
C LYS A 7 10.87 2.63 9.73
N PRO A 8 12.12 3.10 9.77
CA PRO A 8 13.14 2.69 8.79
C PRO A 8 13.17 1.17 8.61
N GLY A 9 13.32 0.71 7.36
CA GLY A 9 13.26 -0.70 6.99
C GLY A 9 11.86 -1.26 6.74
N CYS A 10 10.80 -0.45 6.83
CA CYS A 10 9.44 -0.91 6.50
C CYS A 10 9.22 -1.01 4.97
N ASN A 11 8.18 -1.75 4.58
CA ASN A 11 7.86 -1.97 3.18
C ASN A 11 7.52 -0.67 2.43
N ALA A 12 6.95 0.34 3.12
CA ALA A 12 6.65 1.63 2.49
C ALA A 12 7.92 2.42 2.15
N GLU A 13 8.96 2.36 3.00
CA GLU A 13 10.26 2.92 2.68
C GLU A 13 10.93 2.17 1.51
N ALA A 14 10.89 0.83 1.53
CA ALA A 14 11.42 0.02 0.43
C ALA A 14 10.71 0.34 -0.90
N ALA A 15 9.39 0.55 -0.88
CA ALA A 15 8.62 0.99 -2.04
C ALA A 15 9.03 2.39 -2.51
N ALA A 16 9.27 3.34 -1.58
CA ALA A 16 9.72 4.69 -1.91
C ALA A 16 11.11 4.66 -2.58
N ILE A 17 12.06 3.94 -2.00
CA ILE A 17 13.40 3.76 -2.57
C ILE A 17 13.32 3.06 -3.94
N GLY A 18 12.52 1.99 -4.05
CA GLY A 18 12.35 1.23 -5.30
C GLY A 18 11.71 2.05 -6.43
N TYR A 19 10.80 2.97 -6.11
CA TYR A 19 10.14 3.82 -7.11
C TYR A 19 11.00 5.00 -7.57
N PHE A 20 11.63 5.70 -6.63
CA PHE A 20 12.38 6.94 -6.89
C PHE A 20 13.89 6.72 -7.04
N ASN A 21 14.37 5.49 -6.84
CA ASN A 21 15.79 5.16 -6.66
C ASN A 21 16.40 5.87 -5.45
N ASP A 22 17.69 5.82 -5.29
CA ASP A 22 18.42 6.41 -4.14
C ASP A 22 18.42 7.95 -4.09
N SER A 23 17.67 8.62 -4.99
CA SER A 23 17.61 10.09 -5.07
C SER A 23 16.63 10.72 -4.08
N VAL A 24 15.90 9.93 -3.28
CA VAL A 24 14.90 10.44 -2.35
C VAL A 24 15.40 10.54 -0.91
N GLN A 25 14.87 11.53 -0.20
CA GLN A 25 15.00 11.63 1.25
C GLN A 25 13.71 11.08 1.89
N PRO A 26 13.76 9.86 2.48
CA PRO A 26 12.60 9.28 3.15
C PRO A 26 12.26 10.04 4.44
N LEU A 27 10.95 10.26 4.68
CA LEU A 27 10.40 10.90 5.88
C LEU A 27 9.46 9.92 6.60
N PRO A 28 9.92 9.22 7.66
CA PRO A 28 9.07 8.31 8.43
C PRO A 28 8.05 9.07 9.30
N LEU A 29 6.81 8.62 9.27
CA LEU A 29 5.69 9.18 10.03
C LEU A 29 4.95 8.07 10.79
N ASN A 30 4.06 8.46 11.73
CA ASN A 30 3.41 7.50 12.60
C ASN A 30 2.05 7.00 12.08
N SER A 31 1.45 7.69 11.11
CA SER A 31 0.15 7.32 10.54
C SER A 31 0.05 7.65 9.06
N PHE A 32 -0.86 6.98 8.36
CA PHE A 32 -1.19 7.33 6.97
C PHE A 32 -1.79 8.73 6.86
N ASP A 33 -2.57 9.14 7.85
CA ASP A 33 -3.17 10.49 7.89
C ASP A 33 -2.08 11.58 7.89
N GLU A 34 -1.01 11.39 8.71
CA GLU A 34 0.14 12.29 8.70
C GLU A 34 0.83 12.35 7.32
N VAL A 35 0.91 11.23 6.60
CA VAL A 35 1.50 11.21 5.24
C VAL A 35 0.70 12.10 4.30
N PHE A 36 -0.63 11.95 4.28
CA PHE A 36 -1.50 12.81 3.47
C PHE A 36 -1.39 14.27 3.88
N GLN A 37 -1.36 14.56 5.18
CA GLN A 37 -1.21 15.91 5.71
C GLN A 37 0.11 16.56 5.26
N GLN A 38 1.25 15.87 5.37
CA GLN A 38 2.55 16.40 4.98
C GLN A 38 2.60 16.74 3.48
N VAL A 39 1.98 15.91 2.62
CA VAL A 39 1.86 16.17 1.19
C VAL A 39 0.93 17.38 0.93
N THR A 40 -0.21 17.45 1.56
CA THR A 40 -1.18 18.54 1.43
C THR A 40 -0.58 19.88 1.87
N GLU A 41 0.17 19.90 2.98
CA GLU A 41 0.85 21.09 3.49
C GLU A 41 2.10 21.47 2.67
N GLY A 42 2.51 20.65 1.70
CA GLY A 42 3.71 20.88 0.88
C GLY A 42 5.02 20.69 1.64
N LYS A 43 4.99 20.00 2.79
CA LYS A 43 6.17 19.66 3.59
C LYS A 43 6.87 18.40 3.08
N ALA A 44 6.17 17.57 2.34
CA ALA A 44 6.71 16.48 1.54
C ALA A 44 6.25 16.65 0.09
N ASP A 45 7.15 16.39 -0.86
CA ASP A 45 6.84 16.47 -2.30
C ASP A 45 5.92 15.32 -2.70
N TYR A 46 6.12 14.15 -2.08
CA TYR A 46 5.39 12.91 -2.34
C TYR A 46 5.10 12.16 -1.04
N GLY A 47 4.07 11.31 -1.10
CA GLY A 47 3.82 10.30 -0.08
C GLY A 47 3.80 8.91 -0.71
N MET A 48 4.31 7.90 0.01
CA MET A 48 4.23 6.49 -0.37
C MET A 48 3.27 5.77 0.55
N ILE A 49 2.13 5.33 0.02
CA ILE A 49 1.08 4.68 0.81
C ILE A 49 0.68 3.32 0.22
N PRO A 50 0.51 2.28 1.06
CA PRO A 50 -0.01 1.00 0.61
C PRO A 50 -1.50 1.12 0.27
N ILE A 51 -1.92 0.52 -0.84
CA ILE A 51 -3.34 0.52 -1.23
C ILE A 51 -3.95 -0.88 -1.13
N GLU A 52 -3.15 -1.92 -1.37
CA GLU A 52 -3.59 -3.29 -1.39
C GLU A 52 -2.42 -4.26 -1.14
N ASN A 53 -2.71 -5.35 -0.45
CA ASN A 53 -1.83 -6.51 -0.38
C ASN A 53 -2.55 -7.71 -1.02
N SER A 54 -1.84 -8.51 -1.82
CA SER A 54 -2.42 -9.63 -2.58
C SER A 54 -3.05 -10.73 -1.71
N LEU A 55 -2.64 -10.84 -0.44
CA LEU A 55 -3.17 -11.81 0.52
C LEU A 55 -4.05 -11.15 1.58
N GLY A 56 -3.70 -9.92 1.99
CA GLY A 56 -4.36 -9.18 3.06
C GLY A 56 -5.51 -8.28 2.60
N GLY A 57 -5.66 -8.08 1.27
CA GLY A 57 -6.70 -7.22 0.70
C GLY A 57 -6.39 -5.72 0.82
N SER A 58 -7.44 -4.93 0.73
CA SER A 58 -7.37 -3.47 0.65
C SER A 58 -6.99 -2.79 1.96
N VAL A 59 -6.18 -1.73 1.88
CA VAL A 59 -5.85 -0.86 3.02
C VAL A 59 -6.90 0.26 3.11
N TYR A 60 -8.04 -0.06 3.69
CA TYR A 60 -9.25 0.78 3.70
C TYR A 60 -9.04 2.21 4.17
N GLN A 61 -8.19 2.43 5.17
CA GLN A 61 -7.90 3.76 5.70
C GLN A 61 -7.38 4.72 4.62
N ASN A 62 -6.59 4.23 3.66
CA ASN A 62 -6.03 5.08 2.60
C ASN A 62 -7.07 5.50 1.57
N TYR A 63 -8.09 4.67 1.31
CA TYR A 63 -9.25 5.10 0.52
C TYR A 63 -10.04 6.21 1.21
N ASP A 64 -10.27 6.08 2.53
CA ASP A 64 -10.94 7.10 3.31
C ASP A 64 -10.14 8.41 3.34
N ASN A 65 -8.80 8.32 3.35
CA ASN A 65 -7.92 9.48 3.26
C ASN A 65 -8.03 10.20 1.92
N PHE A 66 -8.18 9.52 0.78
CA PHE A 66 -8.41 10.19 -0.51
C PHE A 66 -9.71 11.04 -0.51
N ARG A 67 -10.72 10.63 0.24
CA ARG A 67 -11.92 11.46 0.42
C ARG A 67 -11.65 12.65 1.35
N LYS A 68 -10.88 12.45 2.43
CA LYS A 68 -10.54 13.48 3.42
C LYS A 68 -9.63 14.57 2.83
N TYR A 69 -8.75 14.22 1.90
CA TYR A 69 -7.77 15.11 1.26
C TYR A 69 -8.04 15.23 -0.24
N PRO A 70 -9.03 16.06 -0.65
CA PRO A 70 -9.47 16.15 -2.05
C PRO A 70 -8.43 16.72 -3.01
N GLU A 71 -7.42 17.43 -2.52
CA GLU A 71 -6.33 18.02 -3.29
C GLU A 71 -5.15 17.07 -3.55
N VAL A 72 -5.22 15.81 -3.06
CA VAL A 72 -4.16 14.82 -3.25
C VAL A 72 -4.47 13.95 -4.46
N PHE A 73 -3.47 13.72 -5.31
CA PHE A 73 -3.54 12.91 -6.51
C PHE A 73 -2.57 11.72 -6.45
N ILE A 74 -2.78 10.73 -7.29
CA ILE A 74 -1.86 9.62 -7.54
C ILE A 74 -1.00 9.96 -8.76
N SER A 75 0.31 9.93 -8.59
CA SER A 75 1.28 10.18 -9.67
C SER A 75 2.09 8.96 -10.09
N GLY A 76 1.89 7.82 -9.42
CA GLY A 76 2.56 6.56 -9.74
C GLY A 76 2.14 5.43 -8.83
N ALA A 77 2.54 4.22 -9.20
CA ALA A 77 2.37 3.04 -8.36
C ALA A 77 3.57 2.09 -8.49
N ILE A 78 3.79 1.31 -7.44
CA ILE A 78 4.79 0.23 -7.42
C ILE A 78 4.24 -0.97 -6.68
N ALA A 79 4.46 -2.18 -7.23
CA ALA A 79 4.20 -3.43 -6.54
C ALA A 79 5.53 -4.02 -6.06
N ILE A 80 5.67 -4.26 -4.75
CA ILE A 80 6.85 -4.90 -4.19
C ILE A 80 6.49 -6.26 -3.60
N LYS A 81 7.40 -7.22 -3.76
CA LYS A 81 7.29 -8.52 -3.12
C LYS A 81 7.55 -8.39 -1.63
N ILE A 82 6.68 -9.01 -0.83
CA ILE A 82 6.83 -9.07 0.62
C ILE A 82 7.45 -10.42 1.00
N SER A 83 8.62 -10.37 1.62
CA SER A 83 9.30 -11.55 2.13
C SER A 83 9.70 -11.33 3.58
N TYR A 84 9.64 -12.40 4.37
CA TYR A 84 9.90 -12.34 5.80
C TYR A 84 11.10 -13.18 6.19
N CYS A 85 11.85 -12.67 7.17
CA CYS A 85 12.94 -13.34 7.86
C CYS A 85 12.65 -13.41 9.35
N LEU A 86 13.20 -14.40 10.01
CA LEU A 86 13.31 -14.44 11.47
C LEU A 86 14.62 -13.76 11.85
N LEU A 87 14.54 -12.64 12.57
CA LEU A 87 15.68 -11.80 12.95
C LEU A 87 15.86 -11.85 14.47
N ALA A 88 17.11 -11.95 14.93
CA ALA A 88 17.43 -11.92 16.34
C ALA A 88 18.75 -11.18 16.62
N VAL A 89 19.07 -10.89 17.85
CA VAL A 89 20.36 -10.27 18.21
C VAL A 89 21.54 -11.14 17.82
N LYS A 90 22.68 -10.52 17.56
CA LYS A 90 23.89 -11.23 17.13
C LYS A 90 24.27 -12.38 18.07
N GLY A 91 24.53 -13.54 17.46
CA GLY A 91 24.94 -14.75 18.17
C GLY A 91 23.79 -15.60 18.72
N SER A 92 22.53 -15.14 18.61
CA SER A 92 21.36 -15.97 18.93
C SER A 92 21.26 -17.16 17.99
N LYS A 93 20.77 -18.27 18.49
CA LYS A 93 20.43 -19.47 17.70
C LYS A 93 18.92 -19.69 17.76
N ILE A 94 18.39 -20.40 16.78
CA ILE A 94 16.95 -20.68 16.68
C ILE A 94 16.40 -21.38 17.93
N GLN A 95 17.19 -22.21 18.59
CA GLN A 95 16.85 -22.92 19.82
C GLN A 95 16.80 -22.04 21.08
N ASP A 96 17.39 -20.83 21.02
CA ASP A 96 17.38 -19.89 22.14
C ASP A 96 16.07 -19.09 22.18
N ILE A 97 15.35 -19.04 21.04
CA ILE A 97 14.18 -18.21 20.86
C ILE A 97 12.99 -18.73 21.69
N LYS A 98 12.35 -17.82 22.42
CA LYS A 98 11.13 -18.07 23.18
C LYS A 98 9.99 -17.14 22.79
N LYS A 99 10.31 -15.93 22.25
CA LYS A 99 9.32 -14.91 21.91
C LYS A 99 9.58 -14.37 20.51
N VAL A 100 8.50 -14.31 19.70
CA VAL A 100 8.55 -13.77 18.34
C VAL A 100 7.59 -12.61 18.23
N TYR A 101 8.12 -11.46 17.82
CA TYR A 101 7.41 -10.19 17.69
C TYR A 101 7.17 -9.86 16.24
N SER A 102 5.97 -9.45 15.87
CA SER A 102 5.67 -8.84 14.57
C SER A 102 4.27 -8.23 14.53
N HIS A 103 3.96 -7.56 13.41
CA HIS A 103 2.60 -7.15 13.09
C HIS A 103 1.69 -8.38 12.95
N PRO A 104 0.41 -8.34 13.41
CA PRO A 104 -0.50 -9.48 13.33
C PRO A 104 -0.60 -10.12 11.95
N GLN A 105 -0.64 -9.30 10.89
CA GLN A 105 -0.67 -9.78 9.51
C GLN A 105 0.59 -10.58 9.13
N ALA A 106 1.78 -10.16 9.59
CA ALA A 106 3.01 -10.89 9.33
C ALA A 106 3.09 -12.21 10.10
N LEU A 107 2.63 -12.23 11.36
CA LEU A 107 2.51 -13.47 12.13
C LEU A 107 1.57 -14.48 11.45
N LEU A 108 0.41 -13.99 10.94
CA LEU A 108 -0.53 -14.82 10.18
C LEU A 108 0.10 -15.35 8.89
N GLN A 109 0.81 -14.52 8.14
CA GLN A 109 1.44 -14.87 6.86
C GLN A 109 2.69 -15.76 7.01
N THR A 110 3.16 -16.00 8.22
CA THR A 110 4.28 -16.91 8.55
C THR A 110 3.86 -18.05 9.47
N SER A 111 2.55 -18.32 9.53
CA SER A 111 1.94 -19.25 10.48
C SER A 111 2.45 -20.67 10.37
N ARG A 112 2.76 -21.18 9.19
CA ARG A 112 3.33 -22.53 8.99
C ARG A 112 4.70 -22.64 9.66
N PHE A 113 5.57 -21.68 9.41
CA PHE A 113 6.89 -21.64 10.03
C PHE A 113 6.79 -21.51 11.55
N LEU A 114 5.98 -20.59 12.05
CA LEU A 114 5.80 -20.38 13.49
C LEU A 114 5.16 -21.58 14.18
N SER A 115 4.25 -22.28 13.51
CA SER A 115 3.59 -23.48 14.06
C SER A 115 4.55 -24.69 14.22
N SER A 116 5.69 -24.71 13.53
CA SER A 116 6.73 -25.72 13.72
C SER A 116 7.53 -25.53 15.02
N HIS A 117 7.38 -24.36 15.65
CA HIS A 117 8.02 -23.95 16.91
C HIS A 117 6.96 -23.60 17.97
N LYS A 118 6.21 -24.61 18.42
CA LYS A 118 5.05 -24.45 19.35
C LYS A 118 5.42 -23.85 20.69
N GLU A 119 6.67 -23.91 21.08
CA GLU A 119 7.24 -23.35 22.30
C GLU A 119 7.40 -21.82 22.24
N TRP A 120 7.33 -21.22 21.07
CA TRP A 120 7.47 -19.78 20.91
C TRP A 120 6.18 -19.02 21.23
N GLN A 121 6.28 -18.01 22.06
CA GLN A 121 5.20 -17.07 22.29
C GLN A 121 5.18 -16.01 21.18
N GLN A 122 4.09 -15.94 20.43
CA GLN A 122 3.87 -14.90 19.42
C GLN A 122 3.32 -13.65 20.10
N ILE A 123 3.94 -12.49 19.82
CA ILE A 123 3.58 -11.21 20.46
C ILE A 123 3.37 -10.17 19.36
N GLU A 124 2.19 -9.55 19.36
CA GLU A 124 1.82 -8.53 18.41
C GLU A 124 2.60 -7.23 18.65
N ALA A 125 3.07 -6.64 17.55
CA ALA A 125 3.71 -5.33 17.50
C ALA A 125 2.98 -4.44 16.48
N TYR A 126 3.13 -3.12 16.62
CA TYR A 126 2.46 -2.17 15.74
C TYR A 126 2.87 -2.31 14.25
N ASN A 127 4.14 -2.63 13.99
CA ASN A 127 4.64 -2.93 12.65
C ASN A 127 5.88 -3.84 12.71
N THR A 128 6.25 -4.44 11.58
CA THR A 128 7.36 -5.41 11.48
C THR A 128 8.72 -4.79 11.81
N SER A 129 9.00 -3.58 11.30
CA SER A 129 10.28 -2.90 11.55
C SER A 129 10.39 -2.41 12.99
N GLY A 130 9.27 -1.98 13.61
CA GLY A 130 9.23 -1.68 15.04
C GLY A 130 9.50 -2.91 15.92
N ALA A 131 9.05 -4.09 15.50
CA ALA A 131 9.38 -5.35 16.17
C ALA A 131 10.89 -5.64 16.08
N ALA A 132 11.50 -5.45 14.90
CA ALA A 132 12.95 -5.62 14.74
C ALA A 132 13.76 -4.61 15.58
N LEU A 133 13.34 -3.35 15.62
CA LEU A 133 13.93 -2.33 16.49
C LEU A 133 13.84 -2.75 17.96
N PHE A 134 12.66 -3.17 18.43
CA PHE A 134 12.45 -3.64 19.80
C PHE A 134 13.38 -4.80 20.17
N VAL A 135 13.51 -5.81 19.28
CA VAL A 135 14.42 -6.94 19.51
C VAL A 135 15.86 -6.48 19.63
N SER A 136 16.29 -5.55 18.76
CA SER A 136 17.62 -4.95 18.83
C SER A 136 17.88 -4.21 20.15
N GLU A 137 16.94 -3.37 20.58
CA GLU A 137 17.05 -2.55 21.79
C GLU A 137 17.04 -3.40 23.08
N THR A 138 16.24 -4.45 23.12
CA THR A 138 16.18 -5.34 24.29
C THR A 138 17.44 -6.19 24.47
N GLY A 139 18.17 -6.47 23.38
CA GLY A 139 19.41 -7.24 23.42
C GLY A 139 19.25 -8.70 23.92
N SER A 140 18.01 -9.20 24.06
CA SER A 140 17.75 -10.54 24.59
C SER A 140 17.89 -11.60 23.50
N MET A 141 18.69 -12.63 23.77
CA MET A 141 18.87 -13.78 22.85
C MET A 141 17.60 -14.65 22.73
N GLU A 142 16.64 -14.48 23.64
CA GLU A 142 15.37 -15.23 23.63
C GLU A 142 14.30 -14.57 22.73
N ASN A 143 14.57 -13.37 22.20
CA ASN A 143 13.64 -12.60 21.41
C ASN A 143 14.02 -12.64 19.92
N ALA A 144 13.02 -12.82 19.06
CA ALA A 144 13.16 -12.68 17.62
C ALA A 144 12.04 -11.80 17.05
N ALA A 145 12.28 -11.25 15.86
CA ALA A 145 11.28 -10.51 15.09
C ALA A 145 11.04 -11.16 13.72
N VAL A 146 9.80 -11.18 13.27
CA VAL A 146 9.47 -11.44 11.86
C VAL A 146 9.41 -10.09 11.16
N ALA A 147 10.38 -9.86 10.26
CA ALA A 147 10.49 -8.63 9.48
C ALA A 147 11.19 -8.88 8.13
N SER A 148 11.25 -7.87 7.26
CA SER A 148 11.98 -7.96 6.00
C SER A 148 13.49 -8.00 6.24
N GLU A 149 14.25 -8.58 5.28
CA GLU A 149 15.69 -8.79 5.37
C GLU A 149 16.48 -7.50 5.65
N VAL A 150 16.05 -6.37 5.08
CA VAL A 150 16.72 -5.06 5.24
C VAL A 150 16.82 -4.65 6.72
N ASN A 151 15.87 -5.06 7.55
CA ASN A 151 15.88 -4.77 9.00
C ASN A 151 17.06 -5.41 9.73
N ALA A 152 17.61 -6.52 9.21
CA ALA A 152 18.82 -7.12 9.78
C ALA A 152 19.99 -6.14 9.71
N SER A 153 20.19 -5.48 8.58
CA SER A 153 21.26 -4.49 8.40
C SER A 153 21.03 -3.22 9.21
N ILE A 154 19.80 -2.67 9.17
CA ILE A 154 19.44 -1.41 9.85
C ILE A 154 19.58 -1.55 11.37
N TYR A 155 19.09 -2.63 11.94
CA TYR A 155 19.04 -2.85 13.39
C TYR A 155 20.15 -3.77 13.93
N LYS A 156 21.13 -4.13 13.08
CA LYS A 156 22.29 -4.95 13.43
C LYS A 156 21.91 -6.31 14.03
N LEU A 157 20.90 -6.95 13.46
CA LEU A 157 20.40 -8.26 13.82
C LEU A 157 20.99 -9.35 12.91
N ASP A 158 21.05 -10.58 13.41
CA ASP A 158 21.35 -11.77 12.62
C ASP A 158 20.06 -12.36 12.03
N ILE A 159 20.17 -12.93 10.84
CA ILE A 159 19.05 -13.62 10.17
C ILE A 159 19.14 -15.10 10.54
N LEU A 160 18.16 -15.58 11.31
CA LEU A 160 18.08 -16.99 11.69
C LEU A 160 17.38 -17.87 10.65
N ALA A 161 16.43 -17.31 9.90
CA ALA A 161 15.74 -17.96 8.79
C ALA A 161 15.28 -16.94 7.77
N LYS A 162 15.27 -17.32 6.46
CA LYS A 162 14.81 -16.50 5.34
C LYS A 162 13.64 -17.19 4.63
N GLY A 163 12.77 -16.38 3.99
CA GLY A 163 11.67 -16.89 3.16
C GLY A 163 10.68 -17.69 3.99
N ILE A 164 10.33 -17.18 5.16
CA ILE A 164 9.44 -17.88 6.11
C ILE A 164 7.97 -17.59 5.87
N GLU A 165 7.63 -16.80 4.85
CA GLU A 165 6.25 -16.55 4.43
C GLU A 165 5.56 -17.83 3.92
N ASP A 166 4.27 -17.98 4.23
CA ASP A 166 3.45 -19.13 3.84
C ASP A 166 3.16 -19.16 2.33
N ASP A 167 3.11 -17.99 1.69
CA ASP A 167 2.91 -17.83 0.25
C ASP A 167 3.98 -16.92 -0.35
N PRO A 168 4.81 -17.41 -1.28
CA PRO A 168 5.87 -16.63 -1.94
C PRO A 168 5.33 -15.58 -2.91
N ASN A 169 4.01 -15.61 -3.26
CA ASN A 169 3.34 -14.65 -4.13
C ASN A 169 2.67 -13.51 -3.34
N ASN A 170 3.28 -13.13 -2.24
CA ASN A 170 2.83 -12.01 -1.42
C ASN A 170 3.39 -10.70 -1.98
N PHE A 171 2.50 -9.85 -2.49
CA PHE A 171 2.85 -8.52 -3.03
C PHE A 171 2.01 -7.44 -2.36
N THR A 172 2.63 -6.29 -2.12
CA THR A 172 1.90 -5.09 -1.71
C THR A 172 2.04 -4.03 -2.80
N ARG A 173 0.91 -3.51 -3.24
CA ARG A 173 0.84 -2.35 -4.13
C ARG A 173 0.83 -1.08 -3.31
N PHE A 174 1.76 -0.19 -3.63
CA PHE A 174 1.85 1.16 -3.11
C PHE A 174 1.52 2.16 -4.21
N VAL A 175 0.95 3.29 -3.82
CA VAL A 175 0.76 4.44 -4.72
C VAL A 175 1.57 5.62 -4.21
N VAL A 176 2.09 6.38 -5.16
CA VAL A 176 2.75 7.65 -4.93
C VAL A 176 1.69 8.73 -4.93
N ILE A 177 1.53 9.43 -3.82
CA ILE A 177 0.61 10.55 -3.70
C ILE A 177 1.36 11.89 -3.78
N THR A 178 0.73 12.88 -4.38
CA THR A 178 1.26 14.23 -4.56
C THR A 178 0.13 15.26 -4.55
N LYS A 179 0.45 16.52 -4.31
CA LYS A 179 -0.49 17.64 -4.40
C LYS A 179 -0.74 18.09 -5.84
N GLU A 180 0.21 17.85 -6.72
CA GLU A 180 0.11 18.26 -8.12
C GLU A 180 -0.35 17.09 -8.99
N GLN A 181 -1.37 17.31 -9.81
CA GLN A 181 -1.74 16.32 -10.82
C GLN A 181 -0.65 16.28 -11.89
N LYS A 182 0.06 15.16 -11.94
CA LYS A 182 1.12 14.89 -12.93
C LYS A 182 0.80 13.60 -13.65
N THR A 183 0.91 13.62 -14.97
CA THR A 183 0.82 12.42 -15.81
C THR A 183 2.20 12.12 -16.38
N THR A 184 2.63 10.88 -16.32
CA THR A 184 3.86 10.43 -16.96
C THR A 184 3.62 10.08 -18.42
N GLU A 185 4.63 10.21 -19.28
CA GLU A 185 4.51 9.91 -20.73
C GLU A 185 4.13 8.44 -20.98
N ASP A 186 4.55 7.55 -20.11
CA ASP A 186 4.28 6.10 -20.15
C ASP A 186 3.07 5.69 -19.31
N ALA A 187 2.20 6.64 -18.93
CA ALA A 187 1.03 6.38 -18.12
C ALA A 187 0.09 5.36 -18.80
N HIS A 188 -0.25 4.33 -18.05
CA HIS A 188 -1.11 3.24 -18.53
C HIS A 188 -2.17 2.83 -17.50
N MET A 189 -2.27 3.55 -16.39
CA MET A 189 -3.27 3.36 -15.35
C MET A 189 -4.05 4.64 -15.12
N ALA A 190 -5.33 4.53 -14.81
CA ALA A 190 -6.10 5.64 -14.27
C ALA A 190 -6.91 5.17 -13.06
N SER A 191 -6.94 6.02 -12.02
CA SER A 191 -7.72 5.77 -10.81
C SER A 191 -8.82 6.81 -10.67
N PHE A 192 -10.03 6.34 -10.43
CA PHE A 192 -11.23 7.15 -10.24
C PHE A 192 -11.82 6.94 -8.86
N MET A 193 -12.38 7.98 -8.32
CA MET A 193 -13.29 7.94 -7.19
C MET A 193 -14.65 8.44 -7.65
N PHE A 194 -15.74 7.70 -7.39
CA PHE A 194 -17.08 8.11 -7.79
C PHE A 194 -18.14 7.69 -6.79
N LYS A 195 -19.23 8.43 -6.76
CA LYS A 195 -20.44 8.10 -6.01
C LYS A 195 -21.55 7.71 -6.98
N ALA A 196 -22.06 6.48 -6.84
CA ALA A 196 -23.20 6.03 -7.61
C ALA A 196 -24.52 6.58 -7.03
N LYS A 197 -25.51 6.85 -7.89
CA LYS A 197 -26.88 7.17 -7.45
C LYS A 197 -27.46 5.98 -6.66
N HIS A 198 -28.22 6.27 -5.64
CA HIS A 198 -28.85 5.23 -4.82
C HIS A 198 -30.11 4.66 -5.51
N GLU A 199 -29.93 3.96 -6.60
CA GLU A 199 -30.99 3.33 -7.41
C GLU A 199 -30.52 2.02 -8.07
N PRO A 200 -31.43 1.10 -8.40
CA PRO A 200 -31.06 -0.15 -9.04
C PRO A 200 -30.27 0.05 -10.32
N GLY A 201 -29.18 -0.71 -10.49
CA GLY A 201 -28.34 -0.70 -11.70
C GLY A 201 -27.39 0.50 -11.82
N SER A 202 -27.31 1.42 -10.85
CA SER A 202 -26.42 2.60 -10.93
C SER A 202 -24.97 2.22 -11.13
N LEU A 203 -24.43 1.32 -10.31
CA LEU A 203 -23.06 0.85 -10.43
C LEU A 203 -22.82 0.16 -11.78
N TYR A 204 -23.77 -0.68 -12.23
CA TYR A 204 -23.68 -1.33 -13.55
C TYR A 204 -23.54 -0.32 -14.69
N ARG A 205 -24.36 0.76 -14.68
CA ARG A 205 -24.30 1.81 -15.70
C ARG A 205 -22.96 2.56 -15.69
N ILE A 206 -22.36 2.78 -14.53
CA ILE A 206 -21.04 3.41 -14.38
C ILE A 206 -19.95 2.47 -14.93
N LEU A 207 -19.98 1.20 -14.55
CA LEU A 207 -19.04 0.20 -15.06
C LEU A 207 -19.20 -0.04 -16.57
N GLY A 208 -20.44 0.08 -17.08
CA GLY A 208 -20.73 0.03 -18.53
C GLY A 208 -19.97 1.12 -19.29
N VAL A 209 -19.85 2.33 -18.74
CA VAL A 209 -19.05 3.39 -19.38
C VAL A 209 -17.59 2.94 -19.52
N LEU A 210 -16.98 2.37 -18.49
CA LEU A 210 -15.58 1.90 -18.56
C LEU A 210 -15.43 0.79 -19.61
N ASN A 211 -16.41 -0.12 -19.70
CA ASN A 211 -16.44 -1.17 -20.72
C ASN A 211 -16.57 -0.60 -22.14
N ASP A 212 -17.45 0.37 -22.36
CA ASP A 212 -17.68 1.00 -23.68
C ASP A 212 -16.43 1.72 -24.21
N PHE A 213 -15.58 2.20 -23.29
CA PHE A 213 -14.26 2.71 -23.61
C PHE A 213 -13.20 1.63 -23.79
N GLY A 214 -13.51 0.33 -23.67
CA GLY A 214 -12.57 -0.76 -23.84
C GLY A 214 -11.47 -0.82 -22.79
N THR A 215 -11.67 -0.18 -21.63
CA THR A 215 -10.71 -0.24 -20.52
C THR A 215 -10.90 -1.49 -19.68
N ASN A 216 -9.81 -2.09 -19.20
CA ASN A 216 -9.88 -3.20 -18.27
C ASN A 216 -9.90 -2.69 -16.84
N LEU A 217 -10.99 -3.02 -16.11
CA LEU A 217 -11.10 -2.72 -14.68
C LEU A 217 -10.18 -3.66 -13.89
N THR A 218 -9.13 -3.12 -13.28
CA THR A 218 -8.14 -3.89 -12.53
C THR A 218 -8.46 -3.94 -11.04
N ARG A 219 -9.27 -2.98 -10.55
CA ARG A 219 -9.73 -2.93 -9.17
C ARG A 219 -11.07 -2.21 -9.06
N LEU A 220 -11.88 -2.66 -8.12
CA LEU A 220 -13.08 -1.96 -7.67
C LEU A 220 -13.20 -2.12 -6.15
N GLU A 221 -13.22 -1.02 -5.42
CA GLU A 221 -13.39 -0.99 -3.97
C GLU A 221 -14.57 -0.12 -3.59
N SER A 222 -15.32 -0.50 -2.58
CA SER A 222 -16.46 0.27 -2.05
C SER A 222 -16.21 0.66 -0.60
N ARG A 223 -16.41 1.94 -0.28
CA ARG A 223 -16.27 2.46 1.09
C ARG A 223 -17.55 3.13 1.54
N PRO A 224 -18.07 2.83 2.75
CA PRO A 224 -19.20 3.54 3.31
C PRO A 224 -18.89 5.03 3.44
N ILE A 225 -19.87 5.88 3.18
CA ILE A 225 -19.73 7.33 3.39
C ILE A 225 -20.14 7.66 4.82
N PRO A 226 -19.24 8.19 5.69
CA PRO A 226 -19.57 8.58 7.05
C PRO A 226 -20.74 9.55 7.09
N GLY A 227 -21.68 9.32 8.02
CA GLY A 227 -22.88 10.12 8.17
C GLY A 227 -23.98 9.88 7.12
N ARG A 228 -23.77 8.97 6.16
CA ARG A 228 -24.76 8.61 5.13
C ARG A 228 -24.95 7.08 5.11
N PRO A 229 -25.82 6.52 5.95
CA PRO A 229 -26.07 5.09 6.00
C PRO A 229 -26.46 4.53 4.63
N TRP A 230 -25.82 3.41 4.23
CA TRP A 230 -26.08 2.68 2.99
C TRP A 230 -25.68 3.42 1.70
N GLU A 231 -24.99 4.57 1.79
CA GLU A 231 -24.35 5.23 0.67
C GLU A 231 -22.86 4.87 0.63
N TYR A 232 -22.34 4.69 -0.59
CA TYR A 232 -20.97 4.21 -0.81
C TYR A 232 -20.20 5.11 -1.78
N GLN A 233 -18.95 5.34 -1.45
CA GLN A 233 -17.94 5.85 -2.36
C GLN A 233 -17.24 4.66 -3.01
N PHE A 234 -17.10 4.68 -4.33
CA PHE A 234 -16.39 3.66 -5.08
C PHE A 234 -15.05 4.20 -5.56
N TYR A 235 -14.07 3.29 -5.62
CA TYR A 235 -12.74 3.54 -6.15
C TYR A 235 -12.48 2.49 -7.23
N ALA A 236 -12.10 2.93 -8.44
CA ALA A 236 -11.86 2.06 -9.57
C ALA A 236 -10.51 2.39 -10.21
N ASP A 237 -9.71 1.36 -10.44
CA ASP A 237 -8.48 1.45 -11.22
C ASP A 237 -8.70 0.75 -12.56
N VAL A 238 -8.31 1.41 -13.65
CA VAL A 238 -8.40 0.86 -14.99
C VAL A 238 -7.04 0.84 -15.66
N ASP A 239 -6.80 -0.23 -16.45
CA ASP A 239 -5.65 -0.35 -17.33
C ASP A 239 -5.98 0.29 -18.69
N LEU A 240 -5.11 1.17 -19.14
CA LEU A 240 -5.22 1.92 -20.39
C LEU A 240 -4.28 1.39 -21.49
N LYS A 241 -3.58 0.27 -21.28
CA LYS A 241 -2.61 -0.28 -22.25
C LYS A 241 -3.20 -0.60 -23.62
N SER A 242 -4.49 -0.91 -23.67
CA SER A 242 -5.23 -1.16 -24.93
C SER A 242 -5.67 0.11 -25.65
N VAL A 243 -5.47 1.28 -25.03
CA VAL A 243 -5.97 2.56 -25.53
C VAL A 243 -4.96 3.19 -26.49
N SER A 244 -5.43 3.60 -27.68
CA SER A 244 -4.62 4.33 -28.65
C SER A 244 -4.72 5.84 -28.39
N GLY A 245 -3.59 6.55 -28.40
CA GLY A 245 -3.51 7.99 -28.22
C GLY A 245 -3.02 8.44 -26.85
N GLN A 246 -3.19 9.72 -26.54
CA GLN A 246 -2.74 10.28 -25.28
C GLN A 246 -3.69 9.88 -24.13
N PRO A 247 -3.17 9.22 -23.06
CA PRO A 247 -3.99 8.73 -21.95
C PRO A 247 -4.86 9.82 -21.31
N GLU A 248 -4.34 11.04 -21.17
CA GLU A 248 -5.08 12.15 -20.56
C GLU A 248 -6.35 12.55 -21.32
N GLU A 249 -6.25 12.66 -22.66
CA GLU A 249 -7.42 13.02 -23.48
C GLU A 249 -8.49 11.92 -23.43
N TYR A 250 -8.03 10.69 -23.40
CA TYR A 250 -8.92 9.53 -23.28
C TYR A 250 -9.64 9.51 -21.94
N VAL A 251 -8.90 9.72 -20.86
CA VAL A 251 -9.45 9.78 -19.51
C VAL A 251 -10.43 10.94 -19.35
N LYS A 252 -10.19 12.11 -19.98
CA LYS A 252 -11.14 13.23 -19.99
C LYS A 252 -12.51 12.81 -20.57
N LYS A 253 -12.52 12.10 -21.70
CA LYS A 253 -13.76 11.58 -22.31
C LYS A 253 -14.48 10.58 -21.42
N ILE A 254 -13.72 9.69 -20.74
CA ILE A 254 -14.27 8.76 -19.74
C ILE A 254 -14.96 9.54 -18.61
N ILE A 255 -14.30 10.56 -18.05
CA ILE A 255 -14.84 11.38 -16.96
C ILE A 255 -16.13 12.09 -17.39
N GLU A 256 -16.20 12.66 -18.59
CA GLU A 256 -17.41 13.28 -19.11
C GLU A 256 -18.59 12.30 -19.11
N LYS A 257 -18.36 11.08 -19.58
CA LYS A 257 -19.39 10.04 -19.61
C LYS A 257 -19.75 9.49 -18.21
N LEU A 258 -18.77 9.36 -17.34
CA LEU A 258 -19.01 8.97 -15.95
C LEU A 258 -19.90 10.00 -15.21
N LYS A 259 -19.68 11.30 -15.43
CA LYS A 259 -20.49 12.39 -14.85
C LYS A 259 -21.97 12.34 -15.28
N GLU A 260 -22.30 11.77 -16.42
CA GLU A 260 -23.69 11.56 -16.84
C GLU A 260 -24.39 10.48 -16.00
N LYS A 261 -23.67 9.53 -15.42
CA LYS A 261 -24.18 8.34 -14.74
C LYS A 261 -23.99 8.35 -13.22
N ALA A 262 -22.96 9.02 -12.73
CA ALA A 262 -22.62 9.11 -11.32
C ALA A 262 -23.11 10.43 -10.69
N GLU A 263 -23.27 10.49 -9.38
CA GLU A 263 -23.52 11.73 -8.65
C GLU A 263 -22.26 12.60 -8.57
N GLU A 264 -21.12 11.95 -8.30
CA GLU A 264 -19.81 12.58 -8.20
C GLU A 264 -18.79 11.72 -8.92
N VAL A 265 -17.83 12.37 -9.59
CA VAL A 265 -16.66 11.71 -10.18
C VAL A 265 -15.44 12.57 -9.93
N ARG A 266 -14.40 11.95 -9.42
CA ARG A 266 -13.08 12.57 -9.23
C ARG A 266 -12.00 11.66 -9.84
N LEU A 267 -11.16 12.24 -10.67
CA LEU A 267 -9.92 11.60 -11.10
C LEU A 267 -8.92 11.67 -9.95
N LEU A 268 -8.39 10.52 -9.54
CA LEU A 268 -7.30 10.45 -8.56
C LEU A 268 -5.93 10.56 -9.24
N GLY A 269 -5.80 10.06 -10.48
CA GLY A 269 -4.55 10.18 -11.24
C GLY A 269 -4.55 9.38 -12.53
N VAL A 270 -3.61 9.75 -13.42
CA VAL A 270 -3.23 8.99 -14.64
C VAL A 270 -1.73 8.77 -14.54
N TYR A 271 -1.29 7.52 -14.43
CA TYR A 271 0.06 7.21 -13.98
C TYR A 271 0.57 5.88 -14.54
N SER A 272 1.87 5.61 -14.37
CA SER A 272 2.49 4.32 -14.61
C SER A 272 2.61 3.49 -13.32
N GLU A 273 2.50 2.16 -13.45
CA GLU A 273 2.79 1.19 -12.39
C GLU A 273 4.06 0.44 -12.76
N VAL A 274 5.05 0.41 -11.83
CA VAL A 274 6.31 -0.31 -11.97
C VAL A 274 6.34 -1.54 -11.07
N GLY A 275 7.22 -2.52 -11.38
CA GLY A 275 7.47 -3.67 -10.50
C GLY A 275 6.47 -4.83 -10.63
N ARG A 276 5.78 -4.97 -11.76
CA ARG A 276 4.98 -6.17 -12.10
C ARG A 276 5.80 -7.17 -12.90
#